data_325abe53de5ff73d2c26ed01682956ac
#
_entry.id   325abe53de5ff73d2c26ed01682956ac
#
_cell.length_a   1.000
_cell.length_b   1.000
_cell.length_c   1.000
_cell.angle_alpha   90.00
_cell.angle_beta   90.00
_cell.angle_gamma   90.00
#
_symmetry.space_group_name_H-M   'P 1'
#
loop_
_entity.id
_entity.type
_entity.pdbx_description
1 polymer ?
#
loop_
_entity_poly.entity_id
_entity_poly.type
_entity_poly.pdbx_seq_one_letter_code
_entity_poly.pdbx_strand_id
1 'polypeptide(L)'
;MFSRFKKYLDYASITPVNRIVLRVMNKVMRHHFHNPGSLYANGVKALKIMNNSRKNVAKLLGCHQDEIVFTSGGTESNNIAIQGVIDRWYENHDYDYTVLPHIVITEIEHPAIRNIVENLAKKKRITF
;
A
#
# COMPACT_ATOMS: atom_id res chain seq x y z
N MET A 1 23.22 35.41 -14.24
CA MET A 1 22.57 34.22 -14.83
C MET A 1 21.35 33.91 -13.97
N PHE A 2 20.16 34.39 -14.34
CA PHE A 2 18.93 34.19 -13.56
C PHE A 2 18.48 32.75 -13.74
N SER A 3 18.56 31.94 -12.68
CA SER A 3 17.92 30.64 -12.60
C SER A 3 16.41 30.85 -12.76
N ARG A 4 15.84 30.49 -13.90
CA ARG A 4 14.40 30.40 -14.08
C ARG A 4 13.89 29.29 -13.15
N PHE A 5 13.40 29.65 -11.97
CA PHE A 5 12.64 28.72 -11.14
C PHE A 5 11.42 28.28 -11.96
N LYS A 6 11.47 27.09 -12.52
CA LYS A 6 10.29 26.47 -13.12
C LYS A 6 9.29 26.26 -11.99
N LYS A 7 8.15 26.94 -12.05
CA LYS A 7 7.05 26.69 -11.10
C LYS A 7 6.51 25.30 -11.38
N TYR A 8 6.56 24.43 -10.39
CA TYR A 8 5.92 23.11 -10.45
C TYR A 8 4.45 23.29 -10.10
N LEU A 9 3.53 22.89 -10.99
CA LEU A 9 2.09 23.11 -10.87
C LEU A 9 1.30 21.80 -10.87
N ASP A 10 1.97 20.66 -10.80
CA ASP A 10 1.34 19.34 -10.85
C ASP A 10 1.39 18.62 -9.49
N TYR A 11 0.93 19.30 -8.44
CA TYR A 11 0.84 18.72 -7.10
C TYR A 11 -0.21 17.59 -6.98
N ALA A 12 -1.13 17.47 -7.94
CA ALA A 12 -2.06 16.36 -8.02
C ALA A 12 -1.36 15.03 -8.34
N SER A 13 -0.28 15.10 -9.14
CA SER A 13 0.52 13.93 -9.50
C SER A 13 1.47 13.54 -8.38
N ILE A 14 2.31 14.48 -7.90
CA ILE A 14 3.28 14.23 -6.84
C ILE A 14 3.66 15.53 -6.11
N THR A 15 3.95 15.41 -4.83
CA THR A 15 4.44 16.53 -4.00
C THR A 15 5.89 16.29 -3.54
N PRO A 16 6.70 17.35 -3.36
CA PRO A 16 8.02 17.20 -2.75
C PRO A 16 7.93 16.64 -1.35
N VAL A 17 8.88 15.79 -0.99
CA VAL A 17 8.95 15.25 0.37
C VAL A 17 9.21 16.37 1.38
N ASN A 18 8.41 16.44 2.44
CA ASN A 18 8.58 17.41 3.51
C ASN A 18 9.98 17.29 4.15
N ARG A 19 10.63 18.43 4.45
CA ARG A 19 12.00 18.47 4.99
C ARG A 19 12.16 17.70 6.31
N ILE A 20 11.14 17.70 7.17
CA ILE A 20 11.15 16.95 8.43
C ILE A 20 11.12 15.45 8.14
N VAL A 21 10.24 15.01 7.23
CA VAL A 21 10.14 13.62 6.79
C VAL A 21 11.48 13.17 6.17
N LEU A 22 12.06 13.97 5.28
CA LEU A 22 13.36 13.67 4.66
C LEU A 22 14.49 13.47 5.68
N ARG A 23 14.52 14.28 6.75
CA ARG A 23 15.51 14.11 7.84
C ARG A 23 15.33 12.77 8.56
N VAL A 24 14.09 12.39 8.86
CA VAL A 24 13.78 11.11 9.52
C VAL A 24 14.14 9.94 8.61
N MET A 25 13.76 10.00 7.33
CA MET A 25 14.13 8.98 6.33
C MET A 25 15.64 8.80 6.25
N ASN A 26 16.40 9.89 6.09
CA ASN A 26 17.87 9.85 6.04
C ASN A 26 18.48 9.22 7.31
N LYS A 27 17.93 9.53 8.49
CA LYS A 27 18.39 8.94 9.75
C LYS A 27 18.15 7.44 9.78
N VAL A 28 16.95 6.99 9.41
CA VAL A 28 16.60 5.57 9.39
C VAL A 28 17.44 4.82 8.37
N MET A 29 17.55 5.33 7.14
CA MET A 29 18.33 4.71 6.06
C MET A 29 19.82 4.57 6.40
N ARG A 30 20.41 5.49 7.19
CA ARG A 30 21.82 5.45 7.56
C ARG A 30 22.12 4.62 8.80
N HIS A 31 21.20 4.59 9.77
CA HIS A 31 21.49 4.02 11.10
C HIS A 31 20.63 2.82 11.47
N HIS A 32 19.52 2.57 10.74
CA HIS A 32 18.56 1.51 11.03
C HIS A 32 18.18 0.69 9.79
N PHE A 33 19.12 0.55 8.85
CA PHE A 33 18.95 -0.14 7.56
C PHE A 33 18.88 -1.67 7.69
N HIS A 34 19.00 -2.20 8.88
CA HIS A 34 19.05 -3.63 9.15
C HIS A 34 17.71 -4.32 8.89
N ASN A 35 17.76 -5.59 8.51
CA ASN A 35 16.55 -6.37 8.28
C ASN A 35 15.72 -6.53 9.56
N PRO A 36 14.45 -6.07 9.58
CA PRO A 36 13.56 -6.21 10.74
C PRO A 36 13.24 -7.66 11.12
N GLY A 37 13.40 -8.62 10.20
CA GLY A 37 13.22 -10.05 10.47
C GLY A 37 14.40 -10.72 11.17
N SER A 38 15.51 -10.01 11.38
CA SER A 38 16.70 -10.57 12.01
C SER A 38 16.65 -10.51 13.53
N LEU A 39 17.16 -11.55 14.20
CA LEU A 39 17.12 -11.68 15.66
C LEU A 39 18.23 -10.92 16.41
N TYR A 40 19.26 -10.43 15.70
CA TYR A 40 20.31 -9.64 16.33
C TYR A 40 19.84 -8.22 16.70
N ALA A 41 20.53 -7.58 17.63
CA ALA A 41 20.12 -6.32 18.29
C ALA A 41 19.70 -5.20 17.32
N ASN A 42 20.41 -5.04 16.19
CA ASN A 42 20.07 -3.99 15.21
C ASN A 42 18.85 -4.34 14.37
N GLY A 43 18.59 -5.62 14.07
CA GLY A 43 17.34 -6.08 13.44
C GLY A 43 16.14 -5.80 14.35
N VAL A 44 16.25 -6.16 15.64
CA VAL A 44 15.22 -5.85 16.64
C VAL A 44 14.94 -4.35 16.76
N LYS A 45 15.96 -3.51 16.70
CA LYS A 45 15.78 -2.04 16.68
C LYS A 45 15.03 -1.57 15.44
N ALA A 46 15.36 -2.11 14.27
CA ALA A 46 14.65 -1.79 13.01
C ALA A 46 13.18 -2.21 13.08
N LEU A 47 12.89 -3.42 13.58
CA LEU A 47 11.53 -3.91 13.81
C LEU A 47 10.74 -2.99 14.76
N LYS A 48 11.37 -2.55 15.87
CA LYS A 48 10.74 -1.63 16.82
C LYS A 48 10.36 -0.30 16.16
N ILE A 49 11.22 0.26 15.31
CA ILE A 49 10.94 1.50 14.55
C ILE A 49 9.75 1.27 13.62
N MET A 50 9.74 0.20 12.85
CA MET A 50 8.66 -0.14 11.93
C MET A 50 7.32 -0.32 12.67
N ASN A 51 7.31 -1.06 13.79
CA ASN A 51 6.10 -1.28 14.58
C ASN A 51 5.59 0.01 15.25
N ASN A 52 6.47 0.88 15.72
CA ASN A 52 6.07 2.19 16.24
C ASN A 52 5.45 3.08 15.14
N SER A 53 5.99 3.03 13.94
CA SER A 53 5.41 3.74 12.78
C SER A 53 4.02 3.22 12.45
N ARG A 54 3.84 1.89 12.44
CA ARG A 54 2.54 1.24 12.24
C ARG A 54 1.51 1.66 13.31
N LYS A 55 1.90 1.66 14.59
CA LYS A 55 1.05 2.13 15.70
C LYS A 55 0.63 3.58 15.52
N ASN A 56 1.54 4.45 15.09
CA ASN A 56 1.25 5.87 14.89
C ASN A 56 0.25 6.07 13.74
N VAL A 57 0.41 5.36 12.63
CA VAL A 57 -0.54 5.41 11.51
C VAL A 57 -1.91 4.88 11.95
N ALA A 58 -1.96 3.73 12.62
CA ALA A 58 -3.20 3.14 13.14
C ALA A 58 -3.95 4.11 14.07
N LYS A 59 -3.23 4.77 14.99
CA LYS A 59 -3.80 5.79 15.88
C LYS A 59 -4.42 6.97 15.12
N LEU A 60 -3.78 7.43 14.05
CA LEU A 60 -4.29 8.53 13.22
C LEU A 60 -5.55 8.12 12.45
N LEU A 61 -5.64 6.87 12.02
CA LEU A 61 -6.78 6.32 11.27
C LEU A 61 -7.89 5.78 12.16
N GLY A 62 -7.67 5.68 13.48
CA GLY A 62 -8.66 5.14 14.43
C GLY A 62 -8.86 3.62 14.29
N CYS A 63 -7.84 2.87 13.87
CA CYS A 63 -7.89 1.42 13.66
C CYS A 63 -6.83 0.68 14.50
N HIS A 64 -6.86 -0.67 14.47
CA HIS A 64 -5.85 -1.48 15.13
C HIS A 64 -4.56 -1.54 14.29
N GLN A 65 -3.40 -1.67 14.95
CA GLN A 65 -2.11 -1.70 14.27
C GLN A 65 -1.96 -2.86 13.27
N ASP A 66 -2.64 -3.98 13.51
CA ASP A 66 -2.58 -5.17 12.66
C ASP A 66 -3.39 -5.00 11.36
N GLU A 67 -4.23 -3.94 11.29
CA GLU A 67 -4.95 -3.54 10.07
C GLU A 67 -4.10 -2.66 9.13
N ILE A 68 -2.88 -2.27 9.57
CA ILE A 68 -1.97 -1.45 8.77
C ILE A 68 -0.97 -2.34 8.02
N VAL A 69 -1.00 -2.28 6.71
CA VAL A 69 -0.05 -2.95 5.82
C VAL A 69 0.77 -1.89 5.08
N PHE A 70 2.09 -1.94 5.23
CA PHE A 70 3.00 -1.11 4.42
C PHE A 70 3.22 -1.76 3.06
N THR A 71 3.06 -0.99 2.01
CA THR A 71 3.20 -1.43 0.61
C THR A 71 4.20 -0.55 -0.12
N SER A 72 4.64 -0.99 -1.30
CA SER A 72 5.53 -0.21 -2.16
C SER A 72 4.83 0.99 -2.84
N GLY A 73 3.49 1.01 -2.84
CA GLY A 73 2.70 2.09 -3.44
C GLY A 73 1.25 1.70 -3.69
N GLY A 74 0.47 2.63 -4.27
CA GLY A 74 -0.96 2.49 -4.48
C GLY A 74 -1.34 1.28 -5.34
N THR A 75 -0.52 0.91 -6.33
CA THR A 75 -0.77 -0.27 -7.17
C THR A 75 -0.77 -1.56 -6.35
N GLU A 76 0.22 -1.76 -5.49
CA GLU A 76 0.27 -2.92 -4.60
C GLU A 76 -0.88 -2.89 -3.59
N SER A 77 -1.17 -1.73 -2.99
CA SER A 77 -2.28 -1.57 -2.05
C SER A 77 -3.62 -1.95 -2.67
N ASN A 78 -3.90 -1.47 -3.88
CA ASN A 78 -5.13 -1.80 -4.59
C ASN A 78 -5.23 -3.30 -4.92
N ASN A 79 -4.11 -3.91 -5.33
CA ASN A 79 -4.07 -5.34 -5.63
C ASN A 79 -4.32 -6.18 -4.37
N ILE A 80 -3.67 -5.85 -3.24
CA ILE A 80 -3.87 -6.56 -1.97
C ILE A 80 -5.33 -6.42 -1.50
N ALA A 81 -5.90 -5.21 -1.56
CA ALA A 81 -7.26 -4.96 -1.11
C ALA A 81 -8.30 -5.73 -1.95
N ILE A 82 -8.23 -5.60 -3.28
CA ILE A 82 -9.19 -6.26 -4.18
C ILE A 82 -9.06 -7.77 -4.10
N GLN A 83 -7.81 -8.30 -4.18
CA GLN A 83 -7.56 -9.73 -4.11
C GLN A 83 -8.02 -10.31 -2.76
N GLY A 84 -7.70 -9.63 -1.65
CA GLY A 84 -8.05 -10.07 -0.31
C GLY A 84 -9.56 -10.16 -0.08
N VAL A 85 -10.34 -9.19 -0.59
CA VAL A 85 -11.81 -9.26 -0.52
C VAL A 85 -12.36 -10.43 -1.32
N ILE A 86 -11.81 -10.70 -2.51
CA ILE A 86 -12.24 -11.81 -3.35
C ILE A 86 -11.87 -13.15 -2.72
N ASP A 87 -10.64 -13.29 -2.20
CA ASP A 87 -10.19 -14.49 -1.54
C ASP A 87 -11.04 -14.78 -0.30
N ARG A 88 -11.37 -13.76 0.49
CA ARG A 88 -12.26 -13.88 1.64
C ARG A 88 -13.68 -14.25 1.25
N TRP A 89 -14.17 -13.72 0.11
CA TRP A 89 -15.48 -14.11 -0.42
C TRP A 89 -15.51 -15.61 -0.73
N TYR A 90 -14.49 -16.15 -1.41
CA TYR A 90 -14.39 -17.57 -1.70
C TYR A 90 -14.25 -18.44 -0.45
N GLU A 91 -13.48 -18.01 0.54
CA GLU A 91 -13.40 -18.71 1.84
C GLU A 91 -14.79 -18.85 2.48
N ASN A 92 -15.60 -17.79 2.44
CA ASN A 92 -16.96 -17.81 3.01
C ASN A 92 -17.97 -18.62 2.18
N HIS A 93 -17.61 -19.01 0.97
CA HIS A 93 -18.45 -19.82 0.07
C HIS A 93 -17.79 -21.19 -0.21
N ASP A 94 -17.01 -21.73 0.72
CA ASP A 94 -16.36 -23.05 0.63
C ASP A 94 -15.61 -23.28 -0.68
N TYR A 95 -15.04 -22.20 -1.26
CA TYR A 95 -14.36 -22.21 -2.57
C TYR A 95 -15.21 -22.71 -3.73
N ASP A 96 -16.53 -22.49 -3.67
CA ASP A 96 -17.42 -22.77 -4.81
C ASP A 96 -17.18 -21.74 -5.93
N TYR A 97 -16.47 -22.17 -6.96
CA TYR A 97 -16.18 -21.37 -8.15
C TYR A 97 -17.33 -21.36 -9.18
N THR A 98 -18.47 -22.00 -8.92
CA THR A 98 -19.65 -21.92 -9.79
C THR A 98 -20.42 -20.62 -9.58
N VAL A 99 -20.30 -20.01 -8.40
CA VAL A 99 -20.84 -18.70 -8.07
C VAL A 99 -19.69 -17.69 -8.06
N LEU A 100 -19.80 -16.63 -8.87
CA LEU A 100 -18.74 -15.62 -8.97
C LEU A 100 -19.16 -14.33 -8.26
N PRO A 101 -18.27 -13.72 -7.46
CA PRO A 101 -18.51 -12.39 -6.93
C PRO A 101 -18.58 -11.37 -8.07
N HIS A 102 -19.43 -10.35 -7.91
CA HIS A 102 -19.56 -9.25 -8.88
C HIS A 102 -18.93 -7.98 -8.32
N ILE A 103 -18.08 -7.36 -9.13
CA ILE A 103 -17.42 -6.08 -8.78
C ILE A 103 -17.96 -5.00 -9.70
N VAL A 104 -18.27 -3.84 -9.13
CA VAL A 104 -18.63 -2.64 -9.88
C VAL A 104 -17.51 -1.64 -9.78
N ILE A 105 -17.02 -1.14 -10.90
CA ILE A 105 -16.01 -0.08 -11.00
C ILE A 105 -16.49 0.99 -11.97
N THR A 106 -15.89 2.19 -11.89
CA THR A 106 -16.15 3.23 -12.88
C THR A 106 -15.22 3.06 -14.10
N GLU A 107 -15.62 3.61 -15.25
CA GLU A 107 -14.79 3.58 -16.47
C GLU A 107 -13.52 4.46 -16.35
N ILE A 108 -13.55 5.43 -15.42
CA ILE A 108 -12.47 6.39 -15.21
C ILE A 108 -11.48 5.97 -14.12
N GLU A 109 -11.55 4.71 -13.64
CA GLU A 109 -10.65 4.21 -12.63
C GLU A 109 -9.19 4.22 -13.08
N HIS A 110 -8.30 4.40 -12.10
CA HIS A 110 -6.86 4.31 -12.33
C HIS A 110 -6.49 2.89 -12.82
N PRO A 111 -5.52 2.73 -13.75
CA PRO A 111 -5.09 1.44 -14.27
C PRO A 111 -4.76 0.38 -13.19
N ALA A 112 -4.30 0.79 -12.00
CA ALA A 112 -4.02 -0.11 -10.89
C ALA A 112 -5.27 -0.85 -10.37
N ILE A 113 -6.48 -0.27 -10.54
CA ILE A 113 -7.75 -0.91 -10.20
C ILE A 113 -8.29 -1.66 -11.41
N ARG A 114 -8.35 -0.99 -12.56
CA ARG A 114 -8.92 -1.56 -13.78
C ARG A 114 -8.22 -2.84 -14.21
N ASN A 115 -6.88 -2.82 -14.26
CA ASN A 115 -6.11 -3.97 -14.74
C ASN A 115 -6.27 -5.23 -13.85
N ILE A 116 -6.39 -5.06 -12.53
CA ILE A 116 -6.60 -6.22 -11.66
C ILE A 116 -8.00 -6.79 -11.85
N VAL A 117 -9.04 -5.96 -11.94
CA VAL A 117 -10.43 -6.41 -12.15
C VAL A 117 -10.55 -7.14 -13.49
N GLU A 118 -10.03 -6.56 -14.58
CA GLU A 118 -10.02 -7.22 -15.90
C GLU A 118 -9.27 -8.57 -15.89
N ASN A 119 -8.13 -8.63 -15.18
CA ASN A 119 -7.36 -9.88 -15.06
C ASN A 119 -8.12 -10.96 -14.29
N LEU A 120 -8.78 -10.60 -13.20
CA LEU A 120 -9.58 -11.53 -12.40
C LEU A 120 -10.79 -12.04 -13.19
N ALA A 121 -11.45 -11.18 -13.97
CA ALA A 121 -12.54 -11.58 -14.85
C ALA A 121 -12.09 -12.52 -15.98
N LYS A 122 -10.95 -12.22 -16.63
CA LYS A 122 -10.34 -13.13 -17.63
C LYS A 122 -10.03 -14.51 -17.04
N LYS A 123 -9.65 -14.57 -15.77
CA LYS A 123 -9.44 -15.84 -15.04
C LYS A 123 -10.74 -16.48 -14.53
N LYS A 124 -11.90 -15.92 -14.86
CA LYS A 124 -13.21 -16.37 -14.39
C LYS A 124 -13.31 -16.45 -12.85
N ARG A 125 -12.66 -15.51 -12.16
CA ARG A 125 -12.74 -15.41 -10.70
C ARG A 125 -13.77 -14.39 -10.23
N ILE A 126 -14.24 -13.53 -11.11
CA ILE A 126 -15.25 -12.51 -10.85
C ILE A 126 -16.05 -12.23 -12.11
N THR A 127 -17.17 -11.53 -11.94
CA THR A 127 -17.84 -10.74 -12.99
C THR A 127 -17.69 -9.25 -12.66
N PHE A 128 -17.73 -8.35 -13.67
CA PHE A 128 -17.72 -6.89 -13.46
C PHE A 128 -18.43 -6.15 -14.59
#